data_39d7ddf7c806e6fb5e00a9c43b310356
#
_entry.id   39d7ddf7c806e6fb5e00a9c43b310356
#
_cell.length_a   1.000
_cell.length_b   1.000
_cell.length_c   1.000
_cell.angle_alpha   90.00
_cell.angle_beta   90.00
_cell.angle_gamma   90.00
#
_symmetry.space_group_name_H-M   'P 1'
#
loop_
_entity.id
_entity.type
_entity.pdbx_description
1 polymer ?
#
loop_
_entity_poly.entity_id
_entity_poly.type
_entity_poly.pdbx_seq_one_letter_code
_entity_poly.pdbx_strand_id
1 'polypeptide(L)'
;MRVFLILVLVLLLIASAVTGYLWYSIQKPFGHIPREGVFVEIPHGSSQRAAARILAESGVIRSSLAFELYARRQPKRSLQAGEYFFDHPLTGKEVYWKLAKGEVFEQLFTVHEGDTIFDIANNLEAAKYMQASDFLLAATDASQIQDIAPGAKTLEGFLFPATYNLPHRFTASDLTNVMIRKFRDALEQIAPDRLEPLTPGTPLLSVVTLASLVEAETPKPDERPLVAGVYTNRLRKEMLLQCDPTVIYALRRVDKYNPPLTLKDLRYDSPYNTYVHPGLPPGPIGNPGEASLKAALNPALTDFLFFVSNTQGGHFFASTLEDHNKNVAKYHRLLNGEPADPPLTEEVHQTHSVNHAHKGKR
;
A
#
# COMPACT_ATOMS: atom_id res chain seq x y z
N MET A 1 59.60 -37.54 -35.19
CA MET A 1 59.96 -36.45 -34.25
C MET A 1 59.55 -35.04 -34.76
N ARG A 2 59.95 -34.61 -35.97
CA ARG A 2 59.62 -33.28 -36.52
C ARG A 2 58.10 -33.02 -36.63
N VAL A 3 57.30 -33.97 -37.15
CA VAL A 3 55.84 -33.83 -37.29
C VAL A 3 55.16 -33.70 -35.94
N PHE A 4 55.58 -34.47 -34.93
CA PHE A 4 55.07 -34.39 -33.57
C PHE A 4 55.34 -33.00 -32.93
N LEU A 5 56.55 -32.46 -33.09
CA LEU A 5 56.91 -31.13 -32.60
C LEU A 5 56.06 -30.02 -33.28
N ILE A 6 55.80 -30.14 -34.59
CA ILE A 6 54.94 -29.21 -35.33
C ILE A 6 53.49 -29.28 -34.78
N LEU A 7 52.93 -30.49 -34.56
CA LEU A 7 51.58 -30.64 -33.98
C LEU A 7 51.48 -30.02 -32.59
N VAL A 8 52.49 -30.26 -31.74
CA VAL A 8 52.51 -29.62 -30.37
C VAL A 8 52.57 -28.10 -30.48
N LEU A 9 53.42 -27.56 -31.39
CA LEU A 9 53.51 -26.12 -31.57
C LEU A 9 52.16 -25.53 -32.04
N VAL A 10 51.50 -26.17 -33.00
CA VAL A 10 50.18 -25.73 -33.52
C VAL A 10 49.13 -25.76 -32.36
N LEU A 11 49.11 -26.79 -31.56
CA LEU A 11 48.22 -26.87 -30.42
C LEU A 11 48.46 -25.75 -29.41
N LEU A 12 49.74 -25.45 -29.10
CA LEU A 12 50.09 -24.36 -28.21
C LEU A 12 49.68 -23.00 -28.76
N LEU A 13 49.82 -22.77 -30.05
CA LEU A 13 49.39 -21.53 -30.72
C LEU A 13 47.85 -21.39 -30.65
N ILE A 14 47.09 -22.48 -30.89
CA ILE A 14 45.65 -22.51 -30.78
C ILE A 14 45.23 -22.21 -29.34
N ALA A 15 45.85 -22.89 -28.36
CA ALA A 15 45.58 -22.67 -26.95
C ALA A 15 45.86 -21.22 -26.53
N SER A 16 46.96 -20.64 -26.98
CA SER A 16 47.30 -19.26 -26.72
C SER A 16 46.27 -18.29 -27.35
N ALA A 17 45.87 -18.52 -28.58
CA ALA A 17 44.84 -17.71 -29.27
C ALA A 17 43.49 -17.78 -28.57
N VAL A 18 43.06 -18.99 -28.18
CA VAL A 18 41.80 -19.17 -27.39
C VAL A 18 41.89 -18.46 -26.08
N THR A 19 42.97 -18.63 -25.32
CA THR A 19 43.15 -17.96 -24.02
C THR A 19 43.16 -16.45 -24.17
N GLY A 20 43.87 -15.94 -25.18
CA GLY A 20 43.88 -14.52 -25.50
C GLY A 20 42.50 -13.96 -25.89
N TYR A 21 41.71 -14.72 -26.66
CA TYR A 21 40.33 -14.35 -27.00
C TYR A 21 39.41 -14.34 -25.77
N LEU A 22 39.49 -15.35 -24.91
CA LEU A 22 38.71 -15.42 -23.68
C LEU A 22 39.05 -14.25 -22.75
N TRP A 23 40.33 -13.96 -22.58
CA TRP A 23 40.80 -12.81 -21.80
C TRP A 23 40.31 -11.49 -22.37
N TYR A 24 40.47 -11.29 -23.70
CA TYR A 24 39.97 -10.10 -24.40
C TYR A 24 38.45 -9.91 -24.21
N SER A 25 37.70 -10.99 -24.29
CA SER A 25 36.22 -11.00 -24.13
C SER A 25 35.75 -10.52 -22.76
N ILE A 26 36.58 -10.67 -21.75
CA ILE A 26 36.25 -10.25 -20.37
C ILE A 26 36.75 -8.83 -20.07
N GLN A 27 37.88 -8.42 -20.66
CA GLN A 27 38.54 -7.16 -20.33
C GLN A 27 38.10 -5.97 -21.18
N LYS A 28 37.52 -6.22 -22.34
CA LYS A 28 37.12 -5.15 -23.24
C LYS A 28 35.58 -4.98 -23.22
N PRO A 29 35.10 -3.74 -23.20
CA PRO A 29 33.69 -3.44 -23.35
C PRO A 29 33.12 -4.10 -24.61
N PHE A 30 31.85 -4.54 -24.51
CA PHE A 30 31.17 -5.20 -25.61
C PHE A 30 29.72 -4.74 -25.71
N GLY A 31 29.21 -4.84 -26.92
CA GLY A 31 27.82 -4.55 -27.24
C GLY A 31 27.67 -3.18 -27.93
N HIS A 32 26.65 -3.11 -28.74
CA HIS A 32 26.12 -1.85 -29.25
C HIS A 32 24.83 -1.59 -28.46
N ILE A 33 24.99 -0.93 -27.31
CA ILE A 33 23.84 -0.62 -26.44
C ILE A 33 23.10 0.58 -27.08
N PRO A 34 21.80 0.44 -27.42
CA PRO A 34 20.96 1.53 -27.90
C PRO A 34 20.90 2.69 -26.90
N ARG A 35 20.47 3.88 -27.35
CA ARG A 35 20.33 5.05 -26.45
C ARG A 35 19.32 4.85 -25.33
N GLU A 36 18.29 4.05 -25.57
CA GLU A 36 17.27 3.62 -24.61
C GLU A 36 17.78 2.56 -23.62
N GLY A 37 18.98 2.03 -23.82
CA GLY A 37 19.55 0.96 -23.01
C GLY A 37 19.01 -0.43 -23.36
N VAL A 38 19.49 -1.44 -22.64
CA VAL A 38 19.08 -2.84 -22.76
C VAL A 38 18.68 -3.36 -21.37
N PHE A 39 17.48 -3.92 -21.27
CA PHE A 39 17.02 -4.63 -20.07
C PHE A 39 17.26 -6.13 -20.25
N VAL A 40 17.81 -6.77 -19.22
CA VAL A 40 18.10 -8.20 -19.21
C VAL A 40 17.59 -8.80 -17.93
N GLU A 41 16.64 -9.72 -18.05
CA GLU A 41 16.10 -10.47 -16.92
C GLU A 41 16.92 -11.73 -16.67
N ILE A 42 17.38 -11.91 -15.43
CA ILE A 42 18.02 -13.15 -14.94
C ILE A 42 17.01 -13.83 -14.01
N PRO A 43 16.34 -14.91 -14.45
CA PRO A 43 15.34 -15.62 -13.67
C PRO A 43 15.87 -16.18 -12.35
N HIS A 44 15.00 -16.26 -11.33
CA HIS A 44 15.35 -16.90 -10.06
C HIS A 44 15.75 -18.36 -10.27
N GLY A 45 16.81 -18.79 -9.58
CA GLY A 45 17.34 -20.14 -9.70
C GLY A 45 18.21 -20.39 -10.95
N SER A 46 18.48 -19.35 -11.76
CA SER A 46 19.38 -19.48 -12.90
C SER A 46 20.78 -19.91 -12.50
N SER A 47 21.32 -20.94 -13.18
CA SER A 47 22.71 -21.29 -13.04
C SER A 47 23.61 -20.21 -13.65
N GLN A 48 24.89 -20.13 -13.21
CA GLN A 48 25.88 -19.21 -13.82
C GLN A 48 25.98 -19.37 -15.34
N ARG A 49 25.85 -20.61 -15.84
CA ARG A 49 25.86 -20.91 -17.28
C ARG A 49 24.61 -20.37 -17.99
N ALA A 50 23.42 -20.47 -17.34
CA ALA A 50 22.19 -19.93 -17.90
C ALA A 50 22.24 -18.40 -17.96
N ALA A 51 22.67 -17.74 -16.88
CA ALA A 51 22.85 -16.31 -16.83
C ALA A 51 23.86 -15.81 -17.91
N ALA A 52 25.00 -16.52 -18.06
CA ALA A 52 25.98 -16.19 -19.08
C ALA A 52 25.42 -16.30 -20.52
N ARG A 53 24.53 -17.26 -20.76
CA ARG A 53 23.86 -17.41 -22.06
C ARG A 53 22.91 -16.25 -22.32
N ILE A 54 22.02 -15.93 -21.36
CA ILE A 54 21.06 -14.83 -21.46
C ILE A 54 21.79 -13.50 -21.74
N LEU A 55 22.87 -13.21 -21.01
CA LEU A 55 23.67 -12.00 -21.21
C LEU A 55 24.34 -11.93 -22.59
N ALA A 56 24.76 -13.09 -23.12
CA ALA A 56 25.37 -13.14 -24.47
C ALA A 56 24.30 -12.98 -25.57
N GLU A 57 23.14 -13.61 -25.41
CA GLU A 57 22.00 -13.51 -26.34
C GLU A 57 21.44 -12.07 -26.37
N SER A 58 21.44 -11.38 -25.21
CA SER A 58 21.05 -9.96 -25.10
C SER A 58 22.11 -8.99 -25.63
N GLY A 59 23.27 -9.48 -26.10
CA GLY A 59 24.33 -8.64 -26.64
C GLY A 59 25.12 -7.82 -25.62
N VAL A 60 24.96 -8.10 -24.32
CA VAL A 60 25.65 -7.39 -23.23
C VAL A 60 27.07 -7.88 -23.00
N ILE A 61 27.32 -9.17 -23.24
CA ILE A 61 28.66 -9.75 -23.19
C ILE A 61 29.03 -10.44 -24.48
N ARG A 62 30.34 -10.49 -24.78
CA ARG A 62 30.90 -11.06 -26.03
C ARG A 62 30.84 -12.58 -26.08
N SER A 63 31.06 -13.26 -24.95
CA SER A 63 31.20 -14.70 -24.89
C SER A 63 30.68 -15.25 -23.59
N SER A 64 29.67 -16.11 -23.68
CA SER A 64 29.09 -16.82 -22.52
C SER A 64 30.13 -17.73 -21.85
N LEU A 65 30.99 -18.40 -22.65
CA LEU A 65 32.04 -19.26 -22.12
C LEU A 65 33.10 -18.49 -21.32
N ALA A 66 33.55 -17.35 -21.85
CA ALA A 66 34.53 -16.50 -21.16
C ALA A 66 33.97 -15.98 -19.85
N PHE A 67 32.71 -15.56 -19.85
CA PHE A 67 32.01 -15.06 -18.67
C PHE A 67 31.83 -16.18 -17.62
N GLU A 68 31.38 -17.37 -18.02
CA GLU A 68 31.23 -18.53 -17.13
C GLU A 68 32.57 -18.91 -16.46
N LEU A 69 33.65 -19.00 -17.26
CA LEU A 69 34.99 -19.30 -16.76
C LEU A 69 35.52 -18.22 -15.79
N TYR A 70 35.24 -16.96 -16.08
CA TYR A 70 35.57 -15.86 -15.17
C TYR A 70 34.76 -15.97 -13.86
N ALA A 71 33.44 -16.16 -13.94
CA ALA A 71 32.57 -16.28 -12.78
C ALA A 71 32.96 -17.43 -11.83
N ARG A 72 33.34 -18.59 -12.40
CA ARG A 72 33.83 -19.76 -11.63
C ARG A 72 35.11 -19.51 -10.84
N ARG A 73 35.96 -18.56 -11.29
CA ARG A 73 37.22 -18.20 -10.63
C ARG A 73 37.05 -17.17 -9.54
N GLN A 74 35.87 -16.52 -9.46
CA GLN A 74 35.61 -15.54 -8.42
C GLN A 74 35.25 -16.24 -7.11
N PRO A 75 35.58 -15.62 -5.93
CA PRO A 75 35.13 -16.15 -4.65
C PRO A 75 33.60 -16.27 -4.65
N LYS A 76 33.08 -17.32 -4.01
CA LYS A 76 31.69 -17.82 -4.01
C LYS A 76 30.63 -16.72 -3.80
N ARG A 77 30.41 -15.85 -4.76
CA ARG A 77 29.24 -14.98 -4.84
C ARG A 77 28.32 -15.54 -5.91
N SER A 78 27.08 -15.85 -5.54
CA SER A 78 26.04 -16.19 -6.51
C SER A 78 25.69 -14.93 -7.32
N LEU A 79 25.45 -15.10 -8.61
CA LEU A 79 24.84 -14.05 -9.40
C LEU A 79 23.39 -13.89 -8.91
N GLN A 80 23.01 -12.64 -8.61
CA GLN A 80 21.66 -12.33 -8.14
C GLN A 80 20.68 -12.41 -9.33
N ALA A 81 19.50 -12.94 -9.07
CA ALA A 81 18.39 -12.89 -10.01
C ALA A 81 17.75 -11.50 -10.00
N GLY A 82 17.11 -11.11 -11.09
CA GLY A 82 16.44 -9.84 -11.24
C GLY A 82 16.62 -9.24 -12.63
N GLU A 83 15.99 -8.11 -12.86
CA GLU A 83 16.12 -7.36 -14.10
C GLU A 83 17.28 -6.36 -13.98
N TYR A 84 18.15 -6.33 -14.99
CA TYR A 84 19.33 -5.48 -15.05
C TYR A 84 19.25 -4.51 -16.21
N PHE A 85 19.56 -3.25 -15.97
CA PHE A 85 19.62 -2.23 -16.99
C PHE A 85 21.05 -1.90 -17.36
N PHE A 86 21.32 -1.86 -18.68
CA PHE A 86 22.61 -1.52 -19.27
C PHE A 86 22.40 -0.34 -20.23
N ASP A 87 22.95 0.82 -19.91
CA ASP A 87 22.84 2.07 -20.67
C ASP A 87 24.08 2.37 -21.52
N HIS A 88 25.16 1.61 -21.32
CA HIS A 88 26.40 1.72 -22.08
C HIS A 88 27.15 0.37 -22.14
N PRO A 89 28.09 0.21 -23.11
CA PRO A 89 28.91 -1.00 -23.19
C PRO A 89 29.77 -1.19 -21.94
N LEU A 90 29.68 -2.36 -21.33
CA LEU A 90 30.48 -2.77 -20.17
C LEU A 90 31.44 -3.91 -20.52
N THR A 91 32.52 -4.05 -19.73
CA THR A 91 33.37 -5.23 -19.75
C THR A 91 32.65 -6.42 -19.12
N GLY A 92 32.99 -7.64 -19.53
CA GLY A 92 32.43 -8.85 -18.90
C GLY A 92 32.68 -8.90 -17.37
N LYS A 93 33.77 -8.28 -16.90
CA LYS A 93 34.09 -8.13 -15.49
C LYS A 93 33.10 -7.20 -14.76
N GLU A 94 32.77 -6.05 -15.35
CA GLU A 94 31.81 -5.09 -14.79
C GLU A 94 30.42 -5.70 -14.75
N VAL A 95 29.99 -6.38 -15.83
CA VAL A 95 28.73 -7.12 -15.88
C VAL A 95 28.66 -8.18 -14.76
N TYR A 96 29.75 -8.95 -14.55
CA TYR A 96 29.79 -9.91 -13.46
C TYR A 96 29.56 -9.23 -12.09
N TRP A 97 30.29 -8.15 -11.80
CA TRP A 97 30.16 -7.47 -10.52
C TRP A 97 28.79 -6.80 -10.32
N LYS A 98 28.21 -6.27 -11.38
CA LYS A 98 26.84 -5.74 -11.36
C LYS A 98 25.84 -6.83 -10.91
N LEU A 99 25.92 -8.02 -11.49
CA LEU A 99 25.06 -9.15 -11.09
C LEU A 99 25.42 -9.70 -9.69
N ALA A 100 26.72 -9.80 -9.37
CA ALA A 100 27.18 -10.34 -8.10
C ALA A 100 26.85 -9.44 -6.89
N LYS A 101 26.70 -8.14 -7.10
CA LYS A 101 26.26 -7.16 -6.11
C LYS A 101 24.73 -7.02 -6.05
N GLY A 102 24.02 -7.55 -7.05
CA GLY A 102 22.57 -7.38 -7.15
C GLY A 102 22.17 -5.96 -7.50
N GLU A 103 22.94 -5.24 -8.35
CA GLU A 103 22.59 -3.91 -8.84
C GLU A 103 21.46 -4.00 -9.90
N VAL A 104 20.29 -4.52 -9.44
CA VAL A 104 19.09 -4.70 -10.27
C VAL A 104 18.48 -3.36 -10.65
N PHE A 105 17.71 -3.35 -11.73
CA PHE A 105 16.87 -2.23 -12.06
C PHE A 105 15.74 -2.11 -11.04
N GLU A 106 15.58 -0.92 -10.47
CA GLU A 106 14.54 -0.63 -9.50
C GLU A 106 13.60 0.45 -10.05
N GLN A 107 12.34 0.12 -10.13
CA GLN A 107 11.25 1.03 -10.48
C GLN A 107 10.22 0.96 -9.35
N LEU A 108 10.40 1.82 -8.35
CA LEU A 108 9.59 1.78 -7.14
C LEU A 108 8.29 2.58 -7.33
N PHE A 109 7.18 1.95 -6.98
CA PHE A 109 5.87 2.57 -6.93
C PHE A 109 5.24 2.32 -5.56
N THR A 110 4.89 3.41 -4.86
CA THR A 110 4.30 3.32 -3.51
C THR A 110 2.80 3.61 -3.58
N VAL A 111 2.02 2.69 -3.01
CA VAL A 111 0.61 2.84 -2.72
C VAL A 111 0.47 3.09 -1.22
N HIS A 112 -0.15 4.19 -0.84
CA HIS A 112 -0.33 4.56 0.56
C HIS A 112 -1.60 3.93 1.14
N GLU A 113 -1.61 3.78 2.46
CA GLU A 113 -2.82 3.37 3.17
C GLU A 113 -3.95 4.38 2.90
N GLY A 114 -5.13 3.88 2.56
CA GLY A 114 -6.29 4.70 2.20
C GLY A 114 -6.37 5.15 0.75
N ASP A 115 -5.31 4.98 -0.08
CA ASP A 115 -5.39 5.28 -1.51
C ASP A 115 -6.55 4.52 -2.16
N THR A 116 -7.35 5.24 -2.94
CA THR A 116 -8.41 4.64 -3.77
C THR A 116 -7.84 4.15 -5.09
N ILE A 117 -8.60 3.32 -5.83
CA ILE A 117 -8.23 2.96 -7.22
C ILE A 117 -8.00 4.20 -8.10
N PHE A 118 -8.68 5.32 -7.81
CA PHE A 118 -8.50 6.59 -8.53
C PHE A 118 -7.15 7.26 -8.18
N ASP A 119 -6.76 7.22 -6.91
CA ASP A 119 -5.47 7.76 -6.46
C ASP A 119 -4.32 6.95 -7.06
N ILE A 120 -4.41 5.62 -7.01
CA ILE A 120 -3.41 4.73 -7.61
C ILE A 120 -3.28 4.99 -9.12
N ALA A 121 -4.42 5.08 -9.84
CA ALA A 121 -4.44 5.37 -11.28
C ALA A 121 -3.75 6.69 -11.62
N ASN A 122 -4.10 7.77 -10.91
CA ASN A 122 -3.52 9.09 -11.11
C ASN A 122 -2.02 9.11 -10.78
N ASN A 123 -1.59 8.41 -9.73
CA ASN A 123 -0.18 8.30 -9.35
C ASN A 123 0.64 7.53 -10.40
N LEU A 124 0.08 6.46 -10.99
CA LEU A 124 0.71 5.70 -12.08
C LEU A 124 0.88 6.56 -13.34
N GLU A 125 -0.13 7.36 -13.69
CA GLU A 125 -0.08 8.26 -14.84
C GLU A 125 0.92 9.41 -14.61
N ALA A 126 0.91 10.01 -13.42
CA ALA A 126 1.85 11.06 -13.03
C ALA A 126 3.31 10.55 -13.05
N ALA A 127 3.54 9.30 -12.65
CA ALA A 127 4.84 8.64 -12.73
C ALA A 127 5.21 8.19 -14.16
N LYS A 128 4.30 8.34 -15.14
CA LYS A 128 4.44 7.91 -16.55
C LYS A 128 4.65 6.39 -16.69
N TYR A 129 4.09 5.61 -15.80
CA TYR A 129 4.18 4.16 -15.85
C TYR A 129 3.11 3.56 -16.76
N MET A 130 1.88 4.10 -16.72
CA MET A 130 0.78 3.75 -17.63
C MET A 130 -0.30 4.84 -17.61
N GLN A 131 -1.28 4.74 -18.52
CA GLN A 131 -2.45 5.63 -18.49
C GLN A 131 -3.37 5.26 -17.31
N ALA A 132 -3.97 6.26 -16.66
CA ALA A 132 -4.91 6.04 -15.57
C ALA A 132 -6.09 5.14 -15.98
N SER A 133 -6.58 5.31 -17.20
CA SER A 133 -7.68 4.50 -17.78
C SER A 133 -7.36 3.02 -17.84
N ASP A 134 -6.11 2.64 -18.17
CA ASP A 134 -5.72 1.24 -18.30
C ASP A 134 -5.71 0.54 -16.95
N PHE A 135 -5.21 1.24 -15.91
CA PHE A 135 -5.27 0.72 -14.54
C PHE A 135 -6.70 0.62 -14.02
N LEU A 136 -7.53 1.66 -14.24
CA LEU A 136 -8.93 1.65 -13.79
C LEU A 136 -9.72 0.52 -14.44
N LEU A 137 -9.48 0.22 -15.72
CA LEU A 137 -10.09 -0.90 -16.39
C LEU A 137 -9.75 -2.24 -15.70
N ALA A 138 -8.47 -2.46 -15.39
CA ALA A 138 -8.05 -3.66 -14.66
C ALA A 138 -8.62 -3.70 -13.23
N ALA A 139 -8.66 -2.55 -12.53
CA ALA A 139 -9.18 -2.45 -11.17
C ALA A 139 -10.71 -2.64 -11.07
N THR A 140 -11.44 -2.52 -12.18
CA THR A 140 -12.90 -2.84 -12.24
C THR A 140 -13.17 -4.32 -12.49
N ASP A 141 -12.19 -5.13 -12.83
CA ASP A 141 -12.34 -6.59 -12.96
C ASP A 141 -12.13 -7.29 -11.60
N ALA A 142 -13.21 -7.50 -10.87
CA ALA A 142 -13.20 -8.17 -9.57
C ALA A 142 -13.08 -9.70 -9.66
N SER A 143 -12.89 -10.30 -10.84
CA SER A 143 -12.82 -11.78 -11.02
C SER A 143 -11.71 -12.41 -10.18
N GLN A 144 -10.61 -11.68 -9.97
CA GLN A 144 -9.42 -12.12 -9.23
C GLN A 144 -9.65 -12.31 -7.72
N ILE A 145 -10.77 -11.81 -7.17
CA ILE A 145 -11.08 -11.85 -5.73
C ILE A 145 -12.43 -12.47 -5.42
N GLN A 146 -13.15 -13.01 -6.42
CA GLN A 146 -14.49 -13.59 -6.21
C GLN A 146 -14.46 -14.82 -5.28
N ASP A 147 -13.34 -15.51 -5.17
CA ASP A 147 -13.12 -16.63 -4.26
C ASP A 147 -13.10 -16.19 -2.79
N ILE A 148 -12.57 -15.00 -2.47
CA ILE A 148 -12.46 -14.47 -1.11
C ILE A 148 -13.48 -13.38 -0.79
N ALA A 149 -13.97 -12.67 -1.79
CA ALA A 149 -14.92 -11.56 -1.66
C ALA A 149 -16.04 -11.68 -2.70
N PRO A 150 -16.89 -12.72 -2.62
CA PRO A 150 -17.99 -12.87 -3.55
C PRO A 150 -18.93 -11.65 -3.46
N GLY A 151 -19.27 -11.09 -4.62
CA GLY A 151 -20.11 -9.88 -4.73
C GLY A 151 -19.33 -8.57 -4.80
N ALA A 152 -18.00 -8.56 -4.61
CA ALA A 152 -17.17 -7.39 -4.93
C ALA A 152 -17.36 -6.98 -6.40
N LYS A 153 -17.45 -5.67 -6.64
CA LYS A 153 -17.66 -5.10 -7.98
C LYS A 153 -16.37 -4.57 -8.60
N THR A 154 -15.39 -4.28 -7.80
CA THR A 154 -14.06 -3.76 -8.18
C THR A 154 -13.01 -4.34 -7.25
N LEU A 155 -11.74 -4.09 -7.53
CA LEU A 155 -10.62 -4.42 -6.65
C LEU A 155 -10.40 -3.40 -5.52
N GLU A 156 -11.26 -2.37 -5.39
CA GLU A 156 -11.18 -1.39 -4.29
C GLU A 156 -11.16 -2.10 -2.93
N GLY A 157 -10.18 -1.73 -2.10
CA GLY A 157 -9.96 -2.35 -0.80
C GLY A 157 -9.08 -3.59 -0.79
N PHE A 158 -8.77 -4.17 -1.96
CA PHE A 158 -8.00 -5.41 -2.11
C PHE A 158 -6.62 -5.20 -2.76
N LEU A 159 -6.26 -3.95 -3.07
CA LEU A 159 -4.97 -3.55 -3.63
C LEU A 159 -4.07 -3.09 -2.47
N PHE A 160 -3.36 -4.03 -1.83
CA PHE A 160 -2.68 -3.79 -0.55
C PHE A 160 -1.68 -2.62 -0.62
N PRO A 161 -1.71 -1.67 0.34
CA PRO A 161 -0.76 -0.57 0.42
C PRO A 161 0.66 -1.06 0.69
N ALA A 162 1.59 -0.72 -0.19
CA ALA A 162 3.01 -1.06 -0.06
C ALA A 162 3.86 -0.34 -1.11
N THR A 163 5.18 -0.42 -0.98
CA THR A 163 6.10 -0.10 -2.07
C THR A 163 6.35 -1.35 -2.91
N TYR A 164 6.09 -1.23 -4.20
CA TYR A 164 6.25 -2.28 -5.21
C TYR A 164 7.47 -1.97 -6.07
N ASN A 165 8.32 -2.97 -6.29
CA ASN A 165 9.37 -2.87 -7.29
C ASN A 165 8.83 -3.47 -8.59
N LEU A 166 8.65 -2.63 -9.60
CA LEU A 166 8.02 -2.98 -10.87
C LEU A 166 9.09 -3.26 -11.93
N PRO A 167 8.88 -4.24 -12.83
CA PRO A 167 9.69 -4.38 -14.03
C PRO A 167 9.57 -3.13 -14.91
N HIS A 168 10.53 -2.88 -15.81
CA HIS A 168 10.44 -1.75 -16.74
C HIS A 168 9.23 -1.85 -17.69
N ARG A 169 8.73 -3.07 -17.92
CA ARG A 169 7.49 -3.33 -18.67
C ARG A 169 6.57 -4.20 -17.82
N PHE A 170 5.40 -3.72 -17.56
CA PHE A 170 4.34 -4.44 -16.86
C PHE A 170 2.99 -3.96 -17.35
N THR A 171 1.98 -4.79 -17.20
CA THR A 171 0.59 -4.45 -17.49
C THR A 171 -0.16 -4.05 -16.20
N ALA A 172 -1.29 -3.39 -16.34
CA ALA A 172 -2.16 -3.09 -15.20
C ALA A 172 -2.60 -4.38 -14.47
N SER A 173 -2.83 -5.46 -15.22
CA SER A 173 -3.18 -6.77 -14.65
C SER A 173 -2.02 -7.37 -13.84
N ASP A 174 -0.77 -7.25 -14.32
CA ASP A 174 0.40 -7.71 -13.55
C ASP A 174 0.50 -7.00 -12.22
N LEU A 175 0.27 -5.69 -12.22
CA LEU A 175 0.32 -4.86 -11.01
C LEU A 175 -0.81 -5.23 -10.04
N THR A 176 -2.07 -5.32 -10.50
CA THR A 176 -3.19 -5.71 -9.64
C THR A 176 -3.00 -7.10 -9.05
N ASN A 177 -2.49 -8.05 -9.83
CA ASN A 177 -2.16 -9.40 -9.37
C ASN A 177 -1.12 -9.42 -8.23
N VAL A 178 -0.08 -8.58 -8.31
CA VAL A 178 0.93 -8.46 -7.26
C VAL A 178 0.33 -7.83 -6.00
N MET A 179 -0.49 -6.78 -6.16
CA MET A 179 -1.17 -6.10 -5.05
C MET A 179 -2.13 -7.02 -4.31
N ILE A 180 -2.93 -7.80 -5.06
CA ILE A 180 -3.89 -8.78 -4.49
C ILE A 180 -3.14 -9.90 -3.76
N ARG A 181 -2.05 -10.43 -4.32
CA ARG A 181 -1.22 -11.43 -3.61
C ARG A 181 -0.74 -10.89 -2.29
N LYS A 182 -0.22 -9.66 -2.27
CA LYS A 182 0.24 -9.03 -1.03
C LYS A 182 -0.90 -8.81 -0.02
N PHE A 183 -2.11 -8.52 -0.50
CA PHE A 183 -3.31 -8.48 0.35
C PHE A 183 -3.60 -9.85 0.98
N ARG A 184 -3.55 -10.94 0.19
CA ARG A 184 -3.76 -12.30 0.69
C ARG A 184 -2.69 -12.70 1.72
N ASP A 185 -1.43 -12.40 1.44
CA ASP A 185 -0.31 -12.67 2.36
C ASP A 185 -0.49 -11.90 3.69
N ALA A 186 -0.89 -10.63 3.62
CA ALA A 186 -1.18 -9.82 4.81
C ALA A 186 -2.37 -10.37 5.59
N LEU A 187 -3.44 -10.76 4.90
CA LEU A 187 -4.62 -11.33 5.53
C LEU A 187 -4.29 -12.66 6.26
N GLU A 188 -3.50 -13.52 5.63
CA GLU A 188 -3.03 -14.77 6.23
C GLU A 188 -2.20 -14.54 7.51
N GLN A 189 -1.35 -13.51 7.51
CA GLN A 189 -0.57 -13.12 8.70
C GLN A 189 -1.44 -12.55 9.83
N ILE A 190 -2.47 -11.76 9.47
CA ILE A 190 -3.38 -11.13 10.43
C ILE A 190 -4.33 -12.16 11.04
N ALA A 191 -4.80 -13.11 10.24
CA ALA A 191 -5.85 -14.05 10.58
C ALA A 191 -5.58 -15.43 9.96
N PRO A 192 -4.53 -16.15 10.43
CA PRO A 192 -4.09 -17.41 9.83
C PRO A 192 -5.17 -18.51 9.78
N ASP A 193 -6.15 -18.47 10.68
CA ASP A 193 -7.27 -19.43 10.73
C ASP A 193 -8.53 -18.92 10.00
N ARG A 194 -8.45 -17.82 9.24
CA ARG A 194 -9.60 -17.01 8.86
C ARG A 194 -9.64 -16.52 7.41
N LEU A 195 -9.16 -17.30 6.47
CA LEU A 195 -9.71 -17.27 5.10
C LEU A 195 -11.19 -17.75 5.10
N GLU A 196 -11.65 -18.27 6.25
CA GLU A 196 -13.04 -18.53 6.61
C GLU A 196 -13.68 -17.27 7.24
N PRO A 197 -15.00 -17.03 7.13
CA PRO A 197 -15.68 -15.83 7.65
C PRO A 197 -15.39 -15.61 9.15
N LEU A 198 -15.02 -14.38 9.50
CA LEU A 198 -14.50 -13.95 10.82
C LEU A 198 -15.45 -14.09 12.02
N THR A 199 -16.69 -14.06 11.73
CA THR A 199 -17.80 -14.60 12.52
C THR A 199 -18.51 -15.53 11.56
N PRO A 200 -19.00 -16.68 11.94
CA PRO A 200 -19.83 -17.46 11.06
C PRO A 200 -20.90 -16.56 10.44
N GLY A 201 -20.75 -16.22 9.14
CA GLY A 201 -21.69 -15.37 8.42
C GLY A 201 -21.26 -13.94 8.09
N THR A 202 -20.07 -13.43 8.51
CA THR A 202 -19.61 -12.09 8.06
C THR A 202 -18.69 -12.23 6.84
N PRO A 203 -19.11 -11.78 5.65
CA PRO A 203 -18.29 -11.84 4.44
C PRO A 203 -17.02 -10.99 4.58
N LEU A 204 -15.90 -11.45 4.00
CA LEU A 204 -14.65 -10.69 3.98
C LEU A 204 -14.84 -9.30 3.34
N LEU A 205 -15.70 -9.18 2.32
CA LEU A 205 -16.05 -7.89 1.73
C LEU A 205 -16.54 -6.87 2.77
N SER A 206 -17.39 -7.29 3.72
CA SER A 206 -17.89 -6.42 4.79
C SER A 206 -16.79 -5.98 5.73
N VAL A 207 -15.84 -6.87 6.03
CA VAL A 207 -14.69 -6.55 6.88
C VAL A 207 -13.77 -5.54 6.21
N VAL A 208 -13.42 -5.76 4.95
CA VAL A 208 -12.58 -4.85 4.19
C VAL A 208 -13.26 -3.49 3.99
N THR A 209 -14.60 -3.51 3.78
CA THR A 209 -15.39 -2.28 3.73
C THR A 209 -15.31 -1.51 5.05
N LEU A 210 -15.54 -2.16 6.20
CA LEU A 210 -15.39 -1.52 7.51
C LEU A 210 -13.95 -1.01 7.73
N ALA A 211 -12.95 -1.82 7.37
CA ALA A 211 -11.54 -1.42 7.48
C ALA A 211 -11.23 -0.15 6.68
N SER A 212 -11.80 -0.03 5.46
CA SER A 212 -11.61 1.17 4.62
C SER A 212 -12.25 2.43 5.22
N LEU A 213 -13.37 2.29 5.93
CA LEU A 213 -13.97 3.40 6.68
C LEU A 213 -13.08 3.81 7.85
N VAL A 214 -12.59 2.85 8.63
CA VAL A 214 -11.69 3.07 9.77
C VAL A 214 -10.39 3.75 9.30
N GLU A 215 -9.82 3.30 8.17
CA GLU A 215 -8.62 3.89 7.59
C GLU A 215 -8.80 5.37 7.27
N ALA A 216 -9.95 5.72 6.69
CA ALA A 216 -10.24 7.07 6.26
C ALA A 216 -10.58 8.03 7.42
N GLU A 217 -10.95 7.51 8.61
CA GLU A 217 -11.36 8.33 9.75
C GLU A 217 -10.20 8.72 10.66
N THR A 218 -9.23 7.84 10.88
CA THR A 218 -8.17 8.14 11.84
C THR A 218 -6.79 7.68 11.41
N PRO A 219 -5.80 8.58 11.45
CA PRO A 219 -4.41 8.20 11.25
C PRO A 219 -3.80 7.52 12.49
N LYS A 220 -4.48 7.57 13.67
CA LYS A 220 -3.95 7.04 14.93
C LYS A 220 -4.21 5.53 15.05
N PRO A 221 -3.17 4.68 15.06
CA PRO A 221 -3.34 3.23 15.18
C PRO A 221 -4.13 2.81 16.42
N ASP A 222 -3.91 3.49 17.56
CA ASP A 222 -4.56 3.15 18.84
C ASP A 222 -6.06 3.46 18.86
N GLU A 223 -6.54 4.36 18.02
CA GLU A 223 -7.95 4.72 17.92
C GLU A 223 -8.72 3.83 16.92
N ARG A 224 -8.02 3.19 15.98
CA ARG A 224 -8.67 2.36 14.96
C ARG A 224 -9.61 1.29 15.53
N PRO A 225 -9.25 0.52 16.58
CA PRO A 225 -10.17 -0.43 17.19
C PRO A 225 -11.41 0.24 17.83
N LEU A 226 -11.26 1.45 18.39
CA LEU A 226 -12.37 2.21 18.99
C LEU A 226 -13.34 2.72 17.90
N VAL A 227 -12.81 3.27 16.81
CA VAL A 227 -13.61 3.70 15.64
C VAL A 227 -14.35 2.51 15.03
N ALA A 228 -13.66 1.37 14.84
CA ALA A 228 -14.29 0.12 14.41
C ALA A 228 -15.41 -0.32 15.36
N GLY A 229 -15.20 -0.18 16.69
CA GLY A 229 -16.19 -0.44 17.72
C GLY A 229 -17.43 0.44 17.60
N VAL A 230 -17.25 1.76 17.39
CA VAL A 230 -18.37 2.70 17.15
C VAL A 230 -19.18 2.28 15.93
N TYR A 231 -18.54 2.02 14.80
CA TYR A 231 -19.25 1.61 13.58
C TYR A 231 -19.97 0.27 13.77
N THR A 232 -19.34 -0.72 14.40
CA THR A 232 -19.96 -2.00 14.73
C THR A 232 -21.18 -1.83 15.64
N ASN A 233 -21.11 -0.95 16.65
CA ASN A 233 -22.23 -0.64 17.54
C ASN A 233 -23.37 0.04 16.79
N ARG A 234 -23.07 1.00 15.90
CA ARG A 234 -24.08 1.66 15.06
C ARG A 234 -24.76 0.67 14.12
N LEU A 235 -23.99 -0.20 13.44
CA LEU A 235 -24.55 -1.25 12.59
C LEU A 235 -25.50 -2.16 13.36
N ARG A 236 -25.13 -2.61 14.57
CA ARG A 236 -25.98 -3.46 15.43
C ARG A 236 -27.27 -2.77 15.87
N LYS A 237 -27.24 -1.43 15.96
CA LYS A 237 -28.39 -0.60 16.35
C LYS A 237 -29.15 -0.02 15.15
N GLU A 238 -28.82 -0.43 13.93
CA GLU A 238 -29.39 0.07 12.69
C GLU A 238 -29.29 1.61 12.54
N MET A 239 -28.27 2.20 13.14
CA MET A 239 -27.97 3.63 13.02
C MET A 239 -27.20 3.91 11.74
N LEU A 240 -27.44 5.09 11.14
CA LEU A 240 -26.62 5.58 10.03
C LEU A 240 -25.16 5.75 10.47
N LEU A 241 -24.19 5.33 9.62
CA LEU A 241 -22.77 5.44 9.97
C LEU A 241 -22.27 6.88 9.95
N GLN A 242 -22.81 7.73 9.06
CA GLN A 242 -22.48 9.17 8.95
C GLN A 242 -20.98 9.42 8.83
N CYS A 243 -20.34 8.69 7.95
CA CYS A 243 -18.92 8.73 7.68
C CYS A 243 -18.66 9.66 6.47
N ASP A 244 -18.08 10.83 6.70
CA ASP A 244 -17.79 11.84 5.67
C ASP A 244 -17.00 11.27 4.48
N PRO A 245 -15.94 10.46 4.67
CA PRO A 245 -15.20 9.84 3.59
C PRO A 245 -16.05 9.04 2.61
N THR A 246 -17.15 8.46 3.04
CA THR A 246 -18.06 7.72 2.14
C THR A 246 -18.76 8.63 1.14
N VAL A 247 -19.08 9.86 1.55
CA VAL A 247 -19.67 10.88 0.66
C VAL A 247 -18.62 11.40 -0.33
N ILE A 248 -17.41 11.66 0.17
CA ILE A 248 -16.28 12.07 -0.68
C ILE A 248 -16.02 11.01 -1.76
N TYR A 249 -15.93 9.75 -1.38
CA TYR A 249 -15.75 8.65 -2.32
C TYR A 249 -16.89 8.57 -3.34
N ALA A 250 -18.15 8.68 -2.88
CA ALA A 250 -19.31 8.67 -3.76
C ALA A 250 -19.27 9.77 -4.83
N LEU A 251 -18.84 10.97 -4.45
CA LEU A 251 -18.70 12.11 -5.37
C LEU A 251 -17.49 11.97 -6.31
N ARG A 252 -16.35 11.44 -5.82
CA ARG A 252 -15.17 11.16 -6.65
C ARG A 252 -15.46 10.15 -7.75
N ARG A 253 -16.24 9.12 -7.47
CA ARG A 253 -16.66 8.12 -8.47
C ARG A 253 -17.34 8.71 -9.71
N VAL A 254 -17.91 9.88 -9.62
CA VAL A 254 -18.65 10.56 -10.69
C VAL A 254 -18.07 11.93 -11.04
N ASP A 255 -16.85 12.19 -10.60
CA ASP A 255 -16.10 13.43 -10.84
C ASP A 255 -16.86 14.71 -10.40
N LYS A 256 -17.55 14.64 -9.24
CA LYS A 256 -18.32 15.75 -8.67
C LYS A 256 -17.74 16.27 -7.34
N TYR A 257 -16.68 15.66 -6.84
CA TYR A 257 -16.07 16.13 -5.59
C TYR A 257 -15.31 17.44 -5.79
N ASN A 258 -15.73 18.47 -5.06
CA ASN A 258 -15.05 19.77 -5.00
C ASN A 258 -14.87 20.17 -3.52
N PRO A 259 -13.65 20.10 -2.96
CA PRO A 259 -13.42 20.40 -1.55
C PRO A 259 -13.69 21.87 -1.21
N PRO A 260 -14.10 22.20 0.03
CA PRO A 260 -14.40 21.26 1.12
C PRO A 260 -15.78 20.60 0.99
N LEU A 261 -16.00 19.47 1.71
CA LEU A 261 -17.29 18.81 1.79
C LEU A 261 -18.35 19.76 2.36
N THR A 262 -19.52 19.85 1.72
CA THR A 262 -20.59 20.76 2.09
C THR A 262 -21.82 20.02 2.65
N LEU A 263 -22.69 20.74 3.39
CA LEU A 263 -23.97 20.18 3.85
C LEU A 263 -24.88 19.72 2.71
N LYS A 264 -24.72 20.27 1.51
CA LYS A 264 -25.43 19.83 0.31
C LYS A 264 -24.91 18.46 -0.14
N ASP A 265 -23.60 18.23 -0.06
CA ASP A 265 -22.97 16.99 -0.46
C ASP A 265 -23.38 15.83 0.45
N LEU A 266 -23.59 16.07 1.76
CA LEU A 266 -24.11 15.07 2.69
C LEU A 266 -25.49 14.51 2.30
N ARG A 267 -26.22 15.19 1.43
CA ARG A 267 -27.53 14.76 0.91
C ARG A 267 -27.45 14.11 -0.48
N TYR A 268 -26.23 13.95 -1.02
CA TYR A 268 -26.05 13.35 -2.32
C TYR A 268 -26.54 11.88 -2.30
N ASP A 269 -27.53 11.56 -3.13
CA ASP A 269 -28.08 10.20 -3.20
C ASP A 269 -27.10 9.26 -3.94
N SER A 270 -26.46 8.41 -3.18
CA SER A 270 -25.55 7.37 -3.63
C SER A 270 -25.57 6.21 -2.67
N PRO A 271 -25.54 4.97 -3.12
CA PRO A 271 -25.42 3.79 -2.24
C PRO A 271 -24.20 3.81 -1.32
N TYR A 272 -23.18 4.62 -1.65
CA TYR A 272 -22.01 4.82 -0.79
C TYR A 272 -22.24 5.87 0.31
N ASN A 273 -23.25 6.71 0.22
CA ASN A 273 -23.48 7.78 1.20
C ASN A 273 -24.14 7.24 2.47
N THR A 274 -23.34 7.08 3.52
CA THR A 274 -23.78 6.57 4.83
C THR A 274 -24.55 7.60 5.70
N TYR A 275 -24.79 8.81 5.19
CA TYR A 275 -25.77 9.77 5.76
C TYR A 275 -27.18 9.51 5.28
N VAL A 276 -27.34 8.85 4.13
CA VAL A 276 -28.64 8.62 3.47
C VAL A 276 -29.04 7.15 3.55
N HIS A 277 -28.07 6.25 3.36
CA HIS A 277 -28.31 4.81 3.33
C HIS A 277 -27.79 4.13 4.61
N PRO A 278 -28.61 3.29 5.27
CA PRO A 278 -28.18 2.55 6.46
C PRO A 278 -27.26 1.38 6.08
N GLY A 279 -26.45 0.95 7.04
CA GLY A 279 -25.52 -0.16 6.88
C GLY A 279 -24.18 0.25 6.29
N LEU A 280 -23.38 -0.75 5.93
CA LEU A 280 -22.13 -0.54 5.20
C LEU A 280 -22.44 -0.15 3.75
N PRO A 281 -21.57 0.66 3.12
CA PRO A 281 -21.65 0.89 1.68
C PRO A 281 -21.44 -0.40 0.89
N PRO A 282 -21.77 -0.44 -0.43
CA PRO A 282 -21.69 -1.65 -1.25
C PRO A 282 -20.30 -2.27 -1.37
N GLY A 283 -19.25 -1.56 -0.97
CA GLY A 283 -17.87 -1.99 -1.02
C GLY A 283 -16.94 -0.97 -0.37
N PRO A 284 -15.64 -1.26 -0.31
CA PRO A 284 -14.63 -0.38 0.26
C PRO A 284 -14.56 0.99 -0.43
N ILE A 285 -14.05 1.98 0.28
CA ILE A 285 -13.88 3.37 -0.18
C ILE A 285 -12.41 3.77 -0.32
N GLY A 286 -11.51 2.80 -0.24
CA GLY A 286 -10.06 2.92 -0.37
C GLY A 286 -9.40 1.63 0.10
N ASN A 287 -8.08 1.54 -0.04
CA ASN A 287 -7.30 0.36 0.28
C ASN A 287 -6.74 0.47 1.69
N PRO A 288 -7.27 -0.31 2.67
CA PRO A 288 -6.85 -0.21 4.06
C PRO A 288 -5.49 -0.86 4.29
N GLY A 289 -4.74 -0.30 5.23
CA GLY A 289 -3.52 -0.91 5.77
C GLY A 289 -3.81 -2.03 6.76
N GLU A 290 -2.74 -2.69 7.19
CA GLU A 290 -2.79 -3.83 8.12
C GLU A 290 -3.48 -3.48 9.45
N ALA A 291 -3.21 -2.29 9.99
CA ALA A 291 -3.78 -1.87 11.27
C ALA A 291 -5.29 -1.68 11.22
N SER A 292 -5.83 -1.14 10.13
CA SER A 292 -7.27 -0.98 9.93
C SER A 292 -7.97 -2.31 9.66
N LEU A 293 -7.33 -3.23 8.93
CA LEU A 293 -7.80 -4.61 8.77
C LEU A 293 -7.89 -5.30 10.14
N LYS A 294 -6.84 -5.24 10.97
CA LYS A 294 -6.85 -5.79 12.33
C LYS A 294 -7.95 -5.19 13.20
N ALA A 295 -8.17 -3.87 13.10
CA ALA A 295 -9.22 -3.19 13.86
C ALA A 295 -10.63 -3.61 13.43
N ALA A 296 -10.88 -3.75 12.13
CA ALA A 296 -12.16 -4.24 11.62
C ALA A 296 -12.44 -5.71 11.98
N LEU A 297 -11.38 -6.52 12.08
CA LEU A 297 -11.42 -7.91 12.50
C LEU A 297 -11.70 -8.06 14.00
N ASN A 298 -11.16 -7.15 14.80
CA ASN A 298 -11.25 -7.18 16.27
C ASN A 298 -11.62 -5.79 16.79
N PRO A 299 -12.85 -5.31 16.53
CA PRO A 299 -13.29 -4.02 17.00
C PRO A 299 -13.31 -4.00 18.54
N ALA A 300 -12.96 -2.84 19.13
CA ALA A 300 -12.97 -2.69 20.58
C ALA A 300 -14.38 -2.89 21.13
N LEU A 301 -14.47 -3.68 22.20
CA LEU A 301 -15.72 -3.90 22.93
C LEU A 301 -16.02 -2.69 23.82
N THR A 302 -16.81 -1.76 23.32
CA THR A 302 -17.21 -0.52 23.97
C THR A 302 -18.69 -0.26 23.76
N ASP A 303 -19.24 0.70 24.51
CA ASP A 303 -20.60 1.21 24.31
C ASP A 303 -20.62 2.51 23.49
N PHE A 304 -19.47 2.93 22.94
CA PHE A 304 -19.38 4.17 22.18
C PHE A 304 -20.22 4.11 20.90
N LEU A 305 -20.93 5.21 20.65
CA LEU A 305 -21.77 5.42 19.47
C LEU A 305 -21.37 6.66 18.68
N PHE A 306 -20.55 7.53 19.26
CA PHE A 306 -20.16 8.83 18.71
C PHE A 306 -18.68 9.08 18.93
N PHE A 307 -18.08 9.83 18.01
CA PHE A 307 -16.78 10.44 18.18
C PHE A 307 -16.74 11.80 17.48
N VAL A 308 -15.85 12.66 17.92
CA VAL A 308 -15.56 13.98 17.31
C VAL A 308 -14.08 14.29 17.51
N SER A 309 -13.47 15.00 16.58
CA SER A 309 -12.06 15.39 16.64
C SER A 309 -11.73 16.11 17.97
N ASN A 310 -10.50 15.88 18.48
CA ASN A 310 -9.97 16.53 19.68
C ASN A 310 -8.95 17.64 19.35
N THR A 311 -8.80 18.04 18.07
CA THR A 311 -7.81 19.01 17.54
C THR A 311 -6.33 18.61 17.67
N GLN A 312 -6.04 17.42 18.23
CA GLN A 312 -4.68 16.87 18.38
C GLN A 312 -4.48 15.62 17.49
N GLY A 313 -5.25 15.53 16.41
CA GLY A 313 -5.23 14.40 15.47
C GLY A 313 -5.89 13.14 16.01
N GLY A 314 -6.67 13.21 17.09
CA GLY A 314 -7.44 12.12 17.65
C GLY A 314 -8.89 12.53 17.92
N HIS A 315 -9.61 11.69 18.70
CA HIS A 315 -11.04 11.85 18.92
C HIS A 315 -11.43 11.81 20.41
N PHE A 316 -12.54 12.47 20.73
CA PHE A 316 -13.32 12.27 21.94
C PHE A 316 -14.44 11.30 21.61
N PHE A 317 -14.55 10.20 22.35
CA PHE A 317 -15.57 9.18 22.19
C PHE A 317 -16.71 9.39 23.18
N ALA A 318 -17.95 9.00 22.82
CA ALA A 318 -19.12 9.09 23.67
C ALA A 318 -20.12 7.97 23.39
N SER A 319 -20.81 7.51 24.45
CA SER A 319 -21.87 6.50 24.34
C SER A 319 -23.26 7.12 24.18
N THR A 320 -23.42 8.39 24.60
CA THR A 320 -24.70 9.11 24.53
C THR A 320 -24.58 10.34 23.63
N LEU A 321 -25.72 10.78 23.06
CA LEU A 321 -25.79 12.02 22.29
C LEU A 321 -25.49 13.24 23.17
N GLU A 322 -25.89 13.22 24.44
CA GLU A 322 -25.63 14.30 25.39
C GLU A 322 -24.13 14.50 25.60
N ASP A 323 -23.37 13.44 25.85
CA ASP A 323 -21.92 13.51 26.03
C ASP A 323 -21.21 13.84 24.73
N HIS A 324 -21.73 13.36 23.59
CA HIS A 324 -21.23 13.78 22.28
C HIS A 324 -21.38 15.28 22.08
N ASN A 325 -22.53 15.87 22.40
CA ASN A 325 -22.75 17.32 22.29
C ASN A 325 -21.80 18.13 23.21
N LYS A 326 -21.50 17.60 24.42
CA LYS A 326 -20.46 18.19 25.29
C LYS A 326 -19.07 18.13 24.61
N ASN A 327 -18.73 17.01 24.00
CA ASN A 327 -17.47 16.86 23.27
C ASN A 327 -17.40 17.76 22.04
N VAL A 328 -18.49 17.96 21.31
CA VAL A 328 -18.57 18.91 20.19
C VAL A 328 -18.34 20.35 20.69
N ALA A 329 -18.97 20.74 21.82
CA ALA A 329 -18.75 22.06 22.42
C ALA A 329 -17.28 22.23 22.87
N LYS A 330 -16.68 21.16 23.43
CA LYS A 330 -15.25 21.11 23.80
C LYS A 330 -14.34 21.29 22.56
N TYR A 331 -14.64 20.58 21.49
CA TYR A 331 -13.93 20.73 20.21
C TYR A 331 -13.96 22.17 19.68
N HIS A 332 -15.12 22.83 19.68
CA HIS A 332 -15.25 24.22 19.24
C HIS A 332 -14.45 25.20 20.12
N ARG A 333 -14.42 25.00 21.43
CA ARG A 333 -13.59 25.82 22.34
C ARG A 333 -12.10 25.67 21.98
N LEU A 334 -11.64 24.42 21.80
CA LEU A 334 -10.25 24.13 21.43
C LEU A 334 -9.87 24.80 20.09
N LEU A 335 -10.77 24.80 19.10
CA LEU A 335 -10.55 25.49 17.82
C LEU A 335 -10.38 27.00 17.99
N ASN A 336 -11.09 27.60 18.97
CA ASN A 336 -11.00 29.02 19.28
C ASN A 336 -9.81 29.37 20.19
N GLY A 337 -8.99 28.40 20.58
CA GLY A 337 -7.87 28.60 21.51
C GLY A 337 -8.29 28.73 22.97
N GLU A 338 -9.53 28.32 23.29
CA GLU A 338 -10.07 28.34 24.65
C GLU A 338 -9.77 27.02 25.37
N PRO A 339 -9.77 26.98 26.73
CA PRO A 339 -9.65 25.73 27.49
C PRO A 339 -10.75 24.74 27.13
N ALA A 340 -10.39 23.46 27.08
CA ALA A 340 -11.31 22.38 26.76
C ALA A 340 -12.52 22.31 27.70
N ASP A 341 -12.29 22.52 28.98
CA ASP A 341 -13.33 22.61 30.01
C ASP A 341 -13.43 24.05 30.48
N PRO A 342 -14.66 24.59 30.65
CA PRO A 342 -14.83 25.94 31.18
C PRO A 342 -14.26 25.99 32.61
N PRO A 343 -13.67 27.12 33.03
CA PRO A 343 -13.24 27.29 34.41
C PRO A 343 -14.43 26.99 35.34
N LEU A 344 -14.17 26.27 36.42
CA LEU A 344 -15.18 26.06 37.47
C LEU A 344 -15.63 27.44 37.91
N THR A 345 -16.86 27.78 37.62
CA THR A 345 -17.48 28.95 38.24
C THR A 345 -17.62 28.63 39.70
N GLU A 346 -16.86 29.29 40.59
CA GLU A 346 -17.11 29.29 42.01
C GLU A 346 -18.56 29.76 42.18
N GLU A 347 -19.46 28.85 42.58
CA GLU A 347 -20.75 29.21 43.12
C GLU A 347 -20.48 30.07 44.36
N VAL A 348 -20.61 31.39 44.19
CA VAL A 348 -20.62 32.28 45.32
C VAL A 348 -21.84 31.94 46.14
N HIS A 349 -21.64 31.12 47.18
CA HIS A 349 -22.62 30.95 48.24
C HIS A 349 -22.80 32.31 48.94
N GLN A 350 -23.73 33.13 48.43
CA GLN A 350 -24.26 34.23 49.22
C GLN A 350 -25.03 33.64 50.40
N THR A 351 -24.32 33.45 51.52
CA THR A 351 -24.94 33.25 52.81
C THR A 351 -25.73 34.49 53.14
N HIS A 352 -27.05 34.42 52.97
CA HIS A 352 -27.95 35.42 53.54
C HIS A 352 -27.86 35.33 55.06
N SER A 353 -27.10 36.23 55.65
CA SER A 353 -27.15 36.50 57.08
C SER A 353 -28.50 37.17 57.41
N VAL A 354 -29.43 36.37 57.90
CA VAL A 354 -30.68 36.89 58.49
C VAL A 354 -30.36 37.52 59.84
N ASN A 355 -30.26 38.85 59.87
CA ASN A 355 -30.18 39.65 61.08
C ASN A 355 -31.53 39.60 61.79
N HIS A 356 -31.65 38.80 62.85
CA HIS A 356 -32.72 38.89 63.82
C HIS A 356 -32.46 40.10 64.77
N ALA A 357 -33.04 41.24 64.45
CA ALA A 357 -33.12 42.36 65.36
C ALA A 357 -34.19 42.04 66.45
N HIS A 358 -33.73 41.76 67.63
CA HIS A 358 -34.60 41.67 68.86
C HIS A 358 -35.00 43.06 69.23
N LYS A 359 -36.28 43.41 69.03
CA LYS A 359 -36.91 44.59 69.70
C LYS A 359 -37.43 44.15 71.03
N GLY A 360 -36.71 44.47 72.09
CA GLY A 360 -37.25 44.48 73.42
C GLY A 360 -38.26 45.60 73.59
N LYS A 361 -39.41 45.29 74.19
CA LYS A 361 -40.35 46.24 74.68
C LYS A 361 -40.29 46.24 76.20
N ARG A 362 -40.21 47.42 76.61
CA ARG A 362 -41.07 47.76 77.71
C ARG A 362 -42.42 48.12 77.23
#